data_137a9e9c968b2af558249f8ddc2a925d
#
_entry.id   137a9e9c968b2af558249f8ddc2a925d
#
_cell.length_a   1.000
_cell.length_b   1.000
_cell.length_c   1.000
_cell.angle_alpha   90.00
_cell.angle_beta   90.00
_cell.angle_gamma   90.00
#
_symmetry.space_group_name_H-M   'P 1'
#
loop_
_entity.id
_entity.type
_entity.pdbx_description
1 polymer ?
#
loop_
_entity_poly.entity_id
_entity_poly.type
_entity_poly.pdbx_seq_one_letter_code
_entity_poly.pdbx_strand_id
1 'polypeptide(L)'
;VTEAQTNGVNAINGIEVPNKSDAKEQAITDLNTAVDNAKKAIDQDSNLTDEEKQAAKDQIDSDAKNAQDAINNAKTNDDVKKAADDGTLAIDKDVANAAIDNAVAGKKAEISNSSLTDEEKTALNNEVDQKANSAKDAINNATTPEAVTTAQGNGIKNINATSVPTTSTAKEAAKKAVAEAAEAKNSAIDSSNLTDEEKAALKQKVTEAQNGADHAIDNATTNAAVTEAK
;
A
#
# COMPACT_ATOMS: atom_id res chain seq x y z
N VAL A 1 22.54 -5.42 -74.30
CA VAL A 1 22.72 -6.30 -73.11
C VAL A 1 23.57 -5.60 -72.07
N THR A 2 24.69 -4.98 -72.42
CA THR A 2 25.65 -4.36 -71.53
C THR A 2 25.11 -3.14 -70.76
N GLU A 3 24.29 -2.28 -71.43
CA GLU A 3 23.67 -1.11 -70.82
C GLU A 3 22.60 -1.50 -69.78
N ALA A 4 21.73 -2.48 -70.10
CA ALA A 4 20.74 -2.99 -69.18
C ALA A 4 21.38 -3.65 -67.94
N GLN A 5 22.49 -4.36 -68.18
CA GLN A 5 23.29 -4.95 -67.09
C GLN A 5 23.87 -3.86 -66.17
N THR A 6 24.50 -2.83 -66.75
CA THR A 6 25.09 -1.71 -66.00
C THR A 6 24.02 -0.95 -65.19
N ASN A 7 22.88 -0.67 -65.84
CA ASN A 7 21.75 0.00 -65.15
C ASN A 7 21.20 -0.84 -64.01
N GLY A 8 21.08 -2.17 -64.16
CA GLY A 8 20.65 -3.08 -63.12
C GLY A 8 21.66 -3.14 -61.95
N VAL A 9 22.93 -3.22 -62.22
CA VAL A 9 23.99 -3.21 -61.19
C VAL A 9 23.99 -1.87 -60.44
N ASN A 10 23.90 -0.75 -61.13
CA ASN A 10 23.83 0.57 -60.47
C ASN A 10 22.61 0.73 -59.64
N ALA A 11 21.45 0.25 -60.08
CA ALA A 11 20.23 0.28 -59.28
C ALA A 11 20.33 -0.55 -57.99
N ILE A 12 20.94 -1.74 -58.07
CA ILE A 12 21.17 -2.61 -56.91
C ILE A 12 22.17 -1.95 -55.92
N ASN A 13 23.28 -1.43 -56.47
CA ASN A 13 24.31 -0.79 -55.66
C ASN A 13 23.83 0.54 -55.04
N GLY A 14 22.86 1.17 -55.64
CA GLY A 14 22.23 2.40 -55.13
C GLY A 14 21.18 2.16 -54.04
N ILE A 15 20.86 0.90 -53.70
CA ILE A 15 20.00 0.58 -52.58
C ILE A 15 20.75 0.89 -51.28
N GLU A 16 20.29 1.94 -50.58
CA GLU A 16 20.81 2.25 -49.23
C GLU A 16 20.34 1.20 -48.22
N VAL A 17 21.29 0.66 -47.47
CA VAL A 17 20.99 -0.24 -46.35
C VAL A 17 21.05 0.60 -45.08
N PRO A 18 19.91 0.85 -44.41
CA PRO A 18 19.90 1.59 -43.17
C PRO A 18 20.76 0.90 -42.10
N ASN A 19 21.53 1.66 -41.34
CA ASN A 19 22.35 1.14 -40.25
C ASN A 19 21.55 0.97 -38.92
N LYS A 20 20.30 1.36 -38.91
CA LYS A 20 19.38 1.30 -37.78
C LYS A 20 18.03 0.73 -38.22
N SER A 21 17.34 0.14 -37.27
CA SER A 21 15.98 -0.34 -37.46
C SER A 21 14.98 0.68 -36.92
N ASP A 22 14.16 1.25 -37.79
CA ASP A 22 13.11 2.21 -37.40
C ASP A 22 12.14 1.59 -36.36
N ALA A 23 11.81 0.30 -36.51
CA ALA A 23 10.93 -0.39 -35.57
C ALA A 23 11.54 -0.46 -34.15
N LYS A 24 12.85 -0.72 -34.04
CA LYS A 24 13.54 -0.75 -32.76
C LYS A 24 13.65 0.65 -32.15
N GLU A 25 14.00 1.66 -32.96
CA GLU A 25 14.10 3.05 -32.48
C GLU A 25 12.76 3.56 -31.95
N GLN A 26 11.66 3.26 -32.68
CA GLN A 26 10.32 3.63 -32.23
C GLN A 26 9.96 2.91 -30.93
N ALA A 27 10.17 1.61 -30.84
CA ALA A 27 9.87 0.81 -29.64
C ALA A 27 10.64 1.32 -28.41
N ILE A 28 11.93 1.67 -28.57
CA ILE A 28 12.72 2.26 -27.47
C ILE A 28 12.20 3.66 -27.08
N THR A 29 11.77 4.46 -28.05
CA THR A 29 11.20 5.79 -27.78
C THR A 29 9.92 5.68 -26.98
N ASP A 30 9.04 4.75 -27.36
CA ASP A 30 7.76 4.51 -26.67
C ASP A 30 8.00 3.97 -25.25
N LEU A 31 8.94 3.03 -25.10
CA LEU A 31 9.35 2.50 -23.79
C LEU A 31 9.90 3.61 -22.88
N ASN A 32 10.78 4.48 -23.39
CA ASN A 32 11.31 5.60 -22.60
C ASN A 32 10.19 6.56 -22.16
N THR A 33 9.20 6.80 -23.02
CA THR A 33 8.03 7.60 -22.67
C THR A 33 7.23 6.94 -21.54
N ALA A 34 7.06 5.61 -21.58
CA ALA A 34 6.41 4.86 -20.50
C ALA A 34 7.19 4.99 -19.18
N VAL A 35 8.53 4.85 -19.22
CA VAL A 35 9.42 5.05 -18.06
C VAL A 35 9.25 6.44 -17.44
N ASP A 36 9.29 7.49 -18.27
CA ASP A 36 9.15 8.87 -17.78
C ASP A 36 7.80 9.10 -17.11
N ASN A 37 6.72 8.56 -17.69
CA ASN A 37 5.38 8.65 -17.11
C ASN A 37 5.27 7.86 -15.81
N ALA A 38 5.84 6.65 -15.75
CA ALA A 38 5.90 5.80 -14.57
C ALA A 38 6.62 6.49 -13.42
N LYS A 39 7.79 7.06 -13.67
CA LYS A 39 8.55 7.78 -12.64
C LYS A 39 7.82 9.02 -12.12
N LYS A 40 7.14 9.76 -13.00
CA LYS A 40 6.30 10.88 -12.58
C LYS A 40 5.12 10.43 -11.70
N ALA A 41 4.51 9.29 -11.99
CA ALA A 41 3.46 8.73 -11.14
C ALA A 41 3.99 8.39 -9.74
N ILE A 42 5.15 7.73 -9.65
CA ILE A 42 5.81 7.44 -8.37
C ILE A 42 6.11 8.72 -7.58
N ASP A 43 6.59 9.78 -8.24
CA ASP A 43 6.89 11.05 -7.55
C ASP A 43 5.64 11.69 -6.93
N GLN A 44 4.45 11.45 -7.48
CA GLN A 44 3.18 11.98 -6.99
C GLN A 44 2.59 11.19 -5.81
N ASP A 45 3.11 10.00 -5.50
CA ASP A 45 2.64 9.21 -4.36
C ASP A 45 3.00 9.90 -3.04
N SER A 46 1.99 10.31 -2.28
CA SER A 46 2.15 11.20 -1.12
C SER A 46 2.53 10.50 0.18
N ASN A 47 2.27 9.19 0.27
CA ASN A 47 2.51 8.41 1.50
C ASN A 47 3.82 7.61 1.45
N LEU A 48 4.46 7.53 0.27
CA LEU A 48 5.76 6.87 0.13
C LEU A 48 6.89 7.80 0.58
N THR A 49 7.86 7.23 1.27
CA THR A 49 9.13 7.90 1.61
C THR A 49 9.99 8.11 0.35
N ASP A 50 10.98 8.98 0.43
CA ASP A 50 11.90 9.22 -0.67
C ASP A 50 12.69 7.95 -1.03
N GLU A 51 13.04 7.11 -0.04
CA GLU A 51 13.72 5.83 -0.24
C GLU A 51 12.83 4.82 -0.98
N GLU A 52 11.54 4.74 -0.61
CA GLU A 52 10.57 3.86 -1.29
C GLU A 52 10.32 4.30 -2.73
N LYS A 53 10.17 5.62 -2.96
CA LYS A 53 10.07 6.18 -4.31
C LYS A 53 11.32 5.88 -5.14
N GLN A 54 12.51 6.00 -4.55
CA GLN A 54 13.74 5.72 -5.25
C GLN A 54 13.83 4.23 -5.60
N ALA A 55 13.51 3.32 -4.67
CA ALA A 55 13.51 1.88 -4.92
C ALA A 55 12.54 1.50 -6.07
N ALA A 56 11.34 2.09 -6.10
CA ALA A 56 10.40 1.87 -7.19
C ALA A 56 10.93 2.37 -8.55
N LYS A 57 11.57 3.55 -8.56
CA LYS A 57 12.20 4.08 -9.79
C LYS A 57 13.37 3.25 -10.26
N ASP A 58 14.19 2.73 -9.35
CA ASP A 58 15.32 1.84 -9.68
C ASP A 58 14.81 0.51 -10.28
N GLN A 59 13.68 -0.01 -9.82
CA GLN A 59 13.05 -1.19 -10.41
C GLN A 59 12.57 -0.91 -11.83
N ILE A 60 11.88 0.22 -12.05
CA ILE A 60 11.45 0.69 -13.38
C ILE A 60 12.65 0.80 -14.32
N ASP A 61 13.79 1.37 -13.88
CA ASP A 61 14.99 1.48 -14.68
C ASP A 61 15.59 0.12 -15.04
N SER A 62 15.56 -0.82 -14.10
CA SER A 62 16.01 -2.19 -14.33
C SER A 62 15.17 -2.89 -15.39
N ASP A 63 13.85 -2.80 -15.30
CA ASP A 63 12.95 -3.45 -16.24
C ASP A 63 12.95 -2.77 -17.60
N ALA A 64 13.09 -1.45 -17.65
CA ALA A 64 13.30 -0.70 -18.89
C ALA A 64 14.59 -1.14 -19.60
N LYS A 65 15.69 -1.32 -18.85
CA LYS A 65 16.94 -1.80 -19.41
C LYS A 65 16.80 -3.21 -19.98
N ASN A 66 16.16 -4.11 -19.26
CA ASN A 66 15.90 -5.48 -19.73
C ASN A 66 15.07 -5.47 -21.03
N ALA A 67 14.03 -4.62 -21.09
CA ALA A 67 13.21 -4.46 -22.28
C ALA A 67 14.01 -3.88 -23.46
N GLN A 68 14.84 -2.85 -23.24
CA GLN A 68 15.72 -2.30 -24.28
C GLN A 68 16.70 -3.35 -24.83
N ASP A 69 17.30 -4.16 -23.95
CA ASP A 69 18.19 -5.23 -24.35
C ASP A 69 17.44 -6.29 -25.18
N ALA A 70 16.19 -6.64 -24.81
CA ALA A 70 15.33 -7.55 -25.57
C ALA A 70 14.98 -6.99 -26.96
N ILE A 71 14.58 -5.71 -27.02
CA ILE A 71 14.28 -5.00 -28.30
C ILE A 71 15.53 -5.01 -29.19
N ASN A 72 16.71 -4.69 -28.67
CA ASN A 72 17.95 -4.65 -29.42
C ASN A 72 18.33 -6.02 -29.97
N ASN A 73 18.06 -7.10 -29.25
CA ASN A 73 18.36 -8.48 -29.63
C ASN A 73 17.29 -9.12 -30.54
N ALA A 74 16.11 -8.51 -30.67
CA ALA A 74 15.02 -9.00 -31.51
C ALA A 74 15.44 -9.14 -32.98
N LYS A 75 14.94 -10.17 -33.66
CA LYS A 75 15.30 -10.48 -35.06
C LYS A 75 14.18 -10.14 -36.04
N THR A 76 12.94 -10.06 -35.58
CA THR A 76 11.77 -9.73 -36.39
C THR A 76 11.03 -8.55 -35.78
N ASN A 77 10.19 -7.88 -36.57
CA ASN A 77 9.33 -6.80 -36.06
C ASN A 77 8.33 -7.32 -35.00
N ASP A 78 7.88 -8.56 -35.12
CA ASP A 78 6.99 -9.19 -34.11
C ASP A 78 7.73 -9.40 -32.79
N ASP A 79 9.01 -9.82 -32.83
CA ASP A 79 9.84 -9.92 -31.61
C ASP A 79 10.10 -8.54 -30.98
N VAL A 80 10.33 -7.50 -31.80
CA VAL A 80 10.48 -6.11 -31.32
C VAL A 80 9.21 -5.67 -30.61
N LYS A 81 8.06 -5.87 -31.24
CA LYS A 81 6.77 -5.52 -30.65
C LYS A 81 6.53 -6.27 -29.33
N LYS A 82 6.78 -7.59 -29.32
CA LYS A 82 6.62 -8.39 -28.11
C LYS A 82 7.52 -7.92 -26.98
N ALA A 83 8.78 -7.62 -27.27
CA ALA A 83 9.74 -7.14 -26.26
C ALA A 83 9.33 -5.78 -25.70
N ALA A 84 8.78 -4.89 -26.52
CA ALA A 84 8.25 -3.59 -26.09
C ALA A 84 7.00 -3.75 -25.24
N ASP A 85 6.05 -4.58 -25.67
CA ASP A 85 4.81 -4.85 -24.91
C ASP A 85 5.11 -5.49 -23.56
N ASP A 86 5.99 -6.48 -23.51
CA ASP A 86 6.44 -7.14 -22.27
C ASP A 86 7.13 -6.14 -21.33
N GLY A 87 7.99 -5.27 -21.88
CA GLY A 87 8.67 -4.25 -21.09
C GLY A 87 7.72 -3.20 -20.53
N THR A 88 6.78 -2.72 -21.33
CA THR A 88 5.75 -1.78 -20.85
C THR A 88 4.89 -2.42 -19.77
N LEU A 89 4.49 -3.69 -19.94
CA LEU A 89 3.72 -4.43 -18.94
C LEU A 89 4.51 -4.58 -17.62
N ALA A 90 5.83 -4.80 -17.66
CA ALA A 90 6.66 -4.85 -16.46
C ALA A 90 6.65 -3.50 -15.74
N ILE A 91 6.85 -2.40 -16.45
CA ILE A 91 6.78 -1.03 -15.91
C ILE A 91 5.41 -0.73 -15.30
N ASP A 92 4.31 -1.12 -15.97
CA ASP A 92 2.95 -0.95 -15.44
C ASP A 92 2.75 -1.69 -14.11
N LYS A 93 3.34 -2.90 -13.97
CA LYS A 93 3.32 -3.65 -12.71
C LYS A 93 4.09 -2.95 -11.61
N ASP A 94 5.24 -2.36 -11.91
CA ASP A 94 6.03 -1.61 -10.93
C ASP A 94 5.24 -0.41 -10.39
N VAL A 95 4.62 0.37 -11.28
CA VAL A 95 3.75 1.50 -10.89
C VAL A 95 2.57 1.01 -10.06
N ALA A 96 1.93 -0.10 -10.45
CA ALA A 96 0.80 -0.66 -9.73
C ALA A 96 1.20 -1.15 -8.33
N ASN A 97 2.36 -1.81 -8.20
CA ASN A 97 2.89 -2.25 -6.91
C ASN A 97 3.23 -1.06 -6.00
N ALA A 98 3.83 0.00 -6.52
CA ALA A 98 4.08 1.22 -5.76
C ALA A 98 2.79 1.89 -5.29
N ALA A 99 1.73 1.90 -6.12
CA ALA A 99 0.43 2.41 -5.71
C ALA A 99 -0.23 1.56 -4.59
N ILE A 100 0.01 0.25 -4.56
CA ILE A 100 -0.37 -0.60 -3.42
C ILE A 100 0.41 -0.19 -2.17
N ASP A 101 1.72 0.03 -2.27
CA ASP A 101 2.55 0.45 -1.13
C ASP A 101 2.11 1.83 -0.59
N ASN A 102 1.78 2.77 -1.47
CA ASN A 102 1.21 4.07 -1.10
C ASN A 102 -0.12 3.91 -0.31
N ALA A 103 -1.01 3.02 -0.75
CA ALA A 103 -2.26 2.73 -0.04
C ALA A 103 -2.01 2.06 1.33
N VAL A 104 -1.05 1.14 1.42
CA VAL A 104 -0.61 0.51 2.68
C VAL A 104 -0.08 1.56 3.64
N ALA A 105 0.83 2.43 3.20
CA ALA A 105 1.41 3.48 4.03
C ALA A 105 0.33 4.42 4.59
N GLY A 106 -0.61 4.86 3.73
CA GLY A 106 -1.74 5.67 4.15
C GLY A 106 -2.63 4.98 5.20
N LYS A 107 -2.97 3.70 4.99
CA LYS A 107 -3.80 2.94 5.94
C LYS A 107 -3.05 2.67 7.26
N LYS A 108 -1.77 2.34 7.24
CA LYS A 108 -0.96 2.16 8.45
C LYS A 108 -0.80 3.46 9.23
N ALA A 109 -0.72 4.61 8.56
CA ALA A 109 -0.72 5.92 9.22
C ALA A 109 -2.06 6.17 9.93
N GLU A 110 -3.21 5.84 9.31
CA GLU A 110 -4.54 5.90 9.93
C GLU A 110 -4.62 5.03 11.19
N ILE A 111 -4.16 3.77 11.10
CA ILE A 111 -4.10 2.84 12.24
C ILE A 111 -3.19 3.38 13.36
N SER A 112 -2.01 3.89 13.01
CA SER A 112 -1.06 4.44 13.98
C SER A 112 -1.64 5.60 14.79
N ASN A 113 -2.41 6.48 14.13
CA ASN A 113 -3.03 7.65 14.73
C ASN A 113 -4.33 7.34 15.51
N SER A 114 -4.78 6.08 15.51
CA SER A 114 -5.98 5.66 16.24
C SER A 114 -5.71 5.55 17.75
N SER A 115 -6.79 5.55 18.56
CA SER A 115 -6.74 5.35 20.02
C SER A 115 -6.67 3.88 20.43
N LEU A 116 -6.46 2.96 19.50
CA LEU A 116 -6.37 1.52 19.71
C LEU A 116 -5.12 1.14 20.52
N THR A 117 -5.14 -0.04 21.15
CA THR A 117 -3.94 -0.60 21.77
C THR A 117 -2.93 -1.07 20.71
N ASP A 118 -1.67 -1.24 21.11
CA ASP A 118 -0.60 -1.67 20.22
C ASP A 118 -0.88 -3.06 19.62
N GLU A 119 -1.55 -3.95 20.38
CA GLU A 119 -1.97 -5.28 19.91
C GLU A 119 -3.08 -5.19 18.86
N GLU A 120 -4.06 -4.30 19.07
CA GLU A 120 -5.15 -4.06 18.10
C GLU A 120 -4.59 -3.42 16.81
N LYS A 121 -3.67 -2.45 16.92
CA LYS A 121 -2.95 -1.86 15.79
C LYS A 121 -2.13 -2.90 15.03
N THR A 122 -1.44 -3.78 15.76
CA THR A 122 -0.65 -4.86 15.15
C THR A 122 -1.54 -5.81 14.36
N ALA A 123 -2.70 -6.19 14.90
CA ALA A 123 -3.65 -7.06 14.19
C ALA A 123 -4.15 -6.42 12.90
N LEU A 124 -4.50 -5.13 12.92
CA LEU A 124 -4.94 -4.40 11.73
C LEU A 124 -3.81 -4.22 10.70
N ASN A 125 -2.58 -3.93 11.15
CA ASN A 125 -1.43 -3.85 10.24
C ASN A 125 -1.17 -5.17 9.53
N ASN A 126 -1.27 -6.31 10.25
CA ASN A 126 -1.14 -7.63 9.64
C ASN A 126 -2.25 -7.92 8.60
N GLU A 127 -3.48 -7.47 8.85
CA GLU A 127 -4.57 -7.57 7.87
C GLU A 127 -4.28 -6.75 6.61
N VAL A 128 -3.78 -5.51 6.78
CA VAL A 128 -3.37 -4.64 5.67
C VAL A 128 -2.26 -5.29 4.85
N ASP A 129 -1.24 -5.86 5.51
CA ASP A 129 -0.12 -6.53 4.84
C ASP A 129 -0.58 -7.78 4.05
N GLN A 130 -1.51 -8.57 4.58
CA GLN A 130 -2.08 -9.72 3.86
C GLN A 130 -2.84 -9.28 2.60
N LYS A 131 -3.65 -8.21 2.70
CA LYS A 131 -4.37 -7.65 1.56
C LYS A 131 -3.42 -7.10 0.50
N ALA A 132 -2.34 -6.42 0.94
CA ALA A 132 -1.30 -5.91 0.05
C ALA A 132 -0.57 -7.04 -0.69
N ASN A 133 -0.17 -8.10 0.00
CA ASN A 133 0.48 -9.25 -0.62
C ASN A 133 -0.43 -9.90 -1.67
N SER A 134 -1.72 -10.10 -1.35
CA SER A 134 -2.69 -10.65 -2.29
C SER A 134 -2.88 -9.75 -3.53
N ALA A 135 -2.86 -8.42 -3.35
CA ALA A 135 -2.95 -7.46 -4.45
C ALA A 135 -1.70 -7.50 -5.35
N LYS A 136 -0.50 -7.52 -4.74
CA LYS A 136 0.77 -7.62 -5.47
C LYS A 136 0.88 -8.94 -6.23
N ASP A 137 0.43 -10.05 -5.64
CA ASP A 137 0.39 -11.33 -6.34
C ASP A 137 -0.53 -11.27 -7.57
N ALA A 138 -1.70 -10.65 -7.44
CA ALA A 138 -2.61 -10.47 -8.57
C ALA A 138 -2.01 -9.57 -9.67
N ILE A 139 -1.33 -8.48 -9.31
CA ILE A 139 -0.61 -7.59 -10.23
C ILE A 139 0.50 -8.38 -10.95
N ASN A 140 1.33 -9.11 -10.22
CA ASN A 140 2.48 -9.82 -10.78
C ASN A 140 2.04 -10.96 -11.72
N ASN A 141 0.89 -11.59 -11.47
CA ASN A 141 0.31 -12.62 -12.32
C ASN A 141 -0.51 -12.06 -13.51
N ALA A 142 -0.75 -10.76 -13.57
CA ALA A 142 -1.44 -10.15 -14.69
C ALA A 142 -0.63 -10.25 -15.99
N THR A 143 -1.31 -10.52 -17.10
CA THR A 143 -0.68 -10.71 -18.42
C THR A 143 -1.04 -9.60 -19.40
N THR A 144 -1.88 -8.66 -19.01
CA THR A 144 -2.26 -7.48 -19.81
C THR A 144 -2.30 -6.22 -18.94
N PRO A 145 -2.11 -5.02 -19.54
CA PRO A 145 -2.23 -3.75 -18.81
C PRO A 145 -3.59 -3.54 -18.13
N GLU A 146 -4.67 -4.01 -18.76
CA GLU A 146 -6.02 -3.91 -18.18
C GLU A 146 -6.17 -4.80 -16.94
N ALA A 147 -5.54 -5.98 -16.96
CA ALA A 147 -5.52 -6.88 -15.80
C ALA A 147 -4.69 -6.29 -14.66
N VAL A 148 -3.56 -5.63 -14.95
CA VAL A 148 -2.75 -4.88 -13.97
C VAL A 148 -3.59 -3.78 -13.32
N THR A 149 -4.22 -2.94 -14.13
CA THR A 149 -5.07 -1.84 -13.65
C THR A 149 -6.23 -2.35 -12.78
N THR A 150 -6.87 -3.45 -13.19
CA THR A 150 -7.95 -4.08 -12.43
C THR A 150 -7.46 -4.63 -11.09
N ALA A 151 -6.32 -5.33 -11.07
CA ALA A 151 -5.72 -5.88 -9.85
C ALA A 151 -5.30 -4.76 -8.89
N GLN A 152 -4.66 -3.69 -9.38
CA GLN A 152 -4.32 -2.50 -8.61
C GLN A 152 -5.55 -1.86 -7.97
N GLY A 153 -6.59 -1.57 -8.77
CA GLY A 153 -7.81 -0.94 -8.27
C GLY A 153 -8.52 -1.76 -7.20
N ASN A 154 -8.62 -3.07 -7.40
CA ASN A 154 -9.19 -4.00 -6.41
C ASN A 154 -8.33 -4.07 -5.15
N GLY A 155 -7.01 -4.11 -5.28
CA GLY A 155 -6.07 -4.13 -4.17
C GLY A 155 -6.20 -2.88 -3.30
N ILE A 156 -6.15 -1.69 -3.89
CA ILE A 156 -6.32 -0.40 -3.19
C ILE A 156 -7.68 -0.35 -2.48
N LYS A 157 -8.74 -0.76 -3.17
CA LYS A 157 -10.08 -0.81 -2.57
C LYS A 157 -10.14 -1.74 -1.35
N ASN A 158 -9.54 -2.93 -1.44
CA ASN A 158 -9.52 -3.90 -0.35
C ASN A 158 -8.70 -3.40 0.85
N ILE A 159 -7.55 -2.77 0.62
CA ILE A 159 -6.72 -2.16 1.67
C ILE A 159 -7.51 -1.05 2.37
N ASN A 160 -8.10 -0.13 1.61
CA ASN A 160 -8.86 1.00 2.14
C ASN A 160 -10.13 0.56 2.88
N ALA A 161 -10.69 -0.60 2.54
CA ALA A 161 -11.84 -1.20 3.23
C ALA A 161 -11.48 -1.81 4.60
N THR A 162 -10.20 -1.86 5.01
CA THR A 162 -9.83 -2.23 6.38
C THR A 162 -10.40 -1.21 7.34
N SER A 163 -11.33 -1.65 8.19
CA SER A 163 -12.00 -0.79 9.17
C SER A 163 -11.08 -0.52 10.35
N VAL A 164 -10.82 0.76 10.64
CA VAL A 164 -10.11 1.18 11.84
C VAL A 164 -11.15 1.64 12.86
N PRO A 165 -11.38 0.86 13.96
CA PRO A 165 -12.33 1.27 14.99
C PRO A 165 -11.94 2.61 15.64
N THR A 166 -12.92 3.40 15.99
CA THR A 166 -12.71 4.67 16.69
C THR A 166 -12.37 4.50 18.16
N THR A 167 -12.73 3.35 18.72
CA THR A 167 -12.52 2.99 20.13
C THR A 167 -11.87 1.62 20.26
N SER A 168 -11.02 1.44 21.27
CA SER A 168 -10.39 0.15 21.58
C SER A 168 -11.37 -0.76 22.30
N THR A 169 -11.55 -1.97 21.77
CA THR A 169 -12.38 -3.00 22.40
C THR A 169 -11.87 -3.38 23.79
N ALA A 170 -10.55 -3.43 23.98
CA ALA A 170 -9.95 -3.71 25.27
C ALA A 170 -10.25 -2.62 26.30
N LYS A 171 -10.13 -1.33 25.91
CA LYS A 171 -10.45 -0.18 26.76
C LYS A 171 -11.93 -0.11 27.10
N GLU A 172 -12.83 -0.34 26.14
CA GLU A 172 -14.27 -0.37 26.39
C GLU A 172 -14.64 -1.47 27.40
N ALA A 173 -14.10 -2.68 27.22
CA ALA A 173 -14.34 -3.78 28.16
C ALA A 173 -13.83 -3.47 29.57
N ALA A 174 -12.65 -2.83 29.67
CA ALA A 174 -12.10 -2.42 30.96
C ALA A 174 -12.96 -1.35 31.66
N LYS A 175 -13.35 -0.29 30.94
CA LYS A 175 -14.23 0.74 31.49
C LYS A 175 -15.59 0.20 31.92
N LYS A 176 -16.16 -0.72 31.17
CA LYS A 176 -17.38 -1.42 31.55
C LYS A 176 -17.21 -2.16 32.88
N ALA A 177 -16.12 -2.89 33.05
CA ALA A 177 -15.83 -3.61 34.29
C ALA A 177 -15.64 -2.65 35.49
N VAL A 178 -14.99 -1.50 35.28
CA VAL A 178 -14.83 -0.45 36.31
C VAL A 178 -16.20 0.15 36.69
N ALA A 179 -17.05 0.43 35.69
CA ALA A 179 -18.42 0.95 35.95
C ALA A 179 -19.28 -0.05 36.74
N GLU A 180 -19.24 -1.34 36.38
CA GLU A 180 -19.94 -2.41 37.09
C GLU A 180 -19.48 -2.54 38.56
N ALA A 181 -18.16 -2.43 38.78
CA ALA A 181 -17.59 -2.44 40.15
C ALA A 181 -18.03 -1.21 40.96
N ALA A 182 -18.04 -0.03 40.34
CA ALA A 182 -18.51 1.20 40.97
C ALA A 182 -20.00 1.13 41.34
N GLU A 183 -20.85 0.59 40.47
CA GLU A 183 -22.27 0.38 40.71
C GLU A 183 -22.51 -0.61 41.86
N ALA A 184 -21.80 -1.73 41.86
CA ALA A 184 -21.87 -2.72 42.95
C ALA A 184 -21.44 -2.10 44.30
N LYS A 185 -20.36 -1.29 44.32
CA LYS A 185 -19.92 -0.60 45.52
C LYS A 185 -20.92 0.42 45.99
N ASN A 186 -21.50 1.23 45.11
CA ASN A 186 -22.53 2.19 45.45
C ASN A 186 -23.79 1.52 46.04
N SER A 187 -24.22 0.39 45.48
CA SER A 187 -25.33 -0.42 46.00
C SER A 187 -25.07 -0.93 47.42
N ALA A 188 -23.83 -1.39 47.68
CA ALA A 188 -23.39 -1.82 49.02
C ALA A 188 -23.37 -0.64 50.02
N ILE A 189 -22.94 0.54 49.59
CA ILE A 189 -22.98 1.77 50.40
C ILE A 189 -24.42 2.13 50.74
N ASP A 190 -25.32 2.11 49.78
CA ASP A 190 -26.75 2.42 49.98
C ASP A 190 -27.43 1.47 50.98
N SER A 191 -27.06 0.20 50.94
CA SER A 191 -27.60 -0.84 51.82
C SER A 191 -26.93 -0.85 53.23
N SER A 192 -25.95 -0.01 53.48
CA SER A 192 -25.28 0.07 54.79
C SER A 192 -26.08 0.84 55.84
N ASN A 193 -25.69 0.70 57.12
CA ASN A 193 -26.31 1.43 58.22
C ASN A 193 -25.63 2.79 58.50
N LEU A 194 -24.93 3.36 57.52
CA LEU A 194 -24.25 4.65 57.62
C LEU A 194 -25.21 5.80 57.52
N THR A 195 -24.81 6.98 58.03
CA THR A 195 -25.59 8.23 57.80
C THR A 195 -25.55 8.64 56.31
N ASP A 196 -26.45 9.53 55.92
CA ASP A 196 -26.51 10.00 54.53
C ASP A 196 -25.24 10.77 54.15
N GLU A 197 -24.64 11.52 55.08
CA GLU A 197 -23.39 12.24 54.86
C GLU A 197 -22.19 11.27 54.68
N GLU A 198 -22.13 10.21 55.48
CA GLU A 198 -21.12 9.18 55.33
C GLU A 198 -21.25 8.41 54.01
N LYS A 199 -22.47 8.08 53.62
CA LYS A 199 -22.75 7.46 52.32
C LYS A 199 -22.35 8.37 51.17
N ALA A 200 -22.69 9.66 51.24
CA ALA A 200 -22.30 10.64 50.22
C ALA A 200 -20.76 10.74 50.08
N ALA A 201 -20.04 10.80 51.22
CA ALA A 201 -18.59 10.85 51.21
C ALA A 201 -17.93 9.59 50.60
N LEU A 202 -18.51 8.40 50.90
CA LEU A 202 -18.00 7.14 50.28
C LEU A 202 -18.30 7.07 48.77
N LYS A 203 -19.51 7.46 48.32
CA LYS A 203 -19.86 7.50 46.91
C LYS A 203 -18.99 8.49 46.13
N GLN A 204 -18.61 9.63 46.74
CA GLN A 204 -17.63 10.53 46.13
C GLN A 204 -16.29 9.83 45.89
N LYS A 205 -15.77 9.07 46.86
CA LYS A 205 -14.53 8.29 46.70
C LYS A 205 -14.66 7.23 45.60
N VAL A 206 -15.80 6.57 45.46
CA VAL A 206 -16.07 5.63 44.36
C VAL A 206 -15.98 6.35 43.02
N THR A 207 -16.61 7.52 42.89
CA THR A 207 -16.56 8.33 41.66
C THR A 207 -15.13 8.78 41.34
N GLU A 208 -14.36 9.23 42.35
CA GLU A 208 -12.96 9.63 42.17
C GLU A 208 -12.07 8.45 41.69
N ALA A 209 -12.27 7.25 42.30
CA ALA A 209 -11.57 6.04 41.89
C ALA A 209 -11.94 5.61 40.47
N GLN A 210 -13.24 5.64 40.12
CA GLN A 210 -13.72 5.34 38.78
C GLN A 210 -13.10 6.30 37.75
N ASN A 211 -13.17 7.61 37.99
CA ASN A 211 -12.57 8.60 37.09
C ASN A 211 -11.05 8.40 36.93
N GLY A 212 -10.36 8.05 38.01
CA GLY A 212 -8.92 7.74 37.98
C GLY A 212 -8.61 6.52 37.11
N ALA A 213 -9.38 5.43 37.28
CA ALA A 213 -9.25 4.22 36.49
C ALA A 213 -9.58 4.49 35.01
N ASP A 214 -10.67 5.17 34.71
CA ASP A 214 -11.06 5.51 33.34
C ASP A 214 -9.98 6.34 32.62
N HIS A 215 -9.38 7.30 33.34
CA HIS A 215 -8.28 8.10 32.82
C HIS A 215 -7.01 7.25 32.54
N ALA A 216 -6.68 6.33 33.46
CA ALA A 216 -5.56 5.42 33.28
C ALA A 216 -5.78 4.46 32.08
N ILE A 217 -7.01 3.93 31.94
CA ILE A 217 -7.41 3.09 30.80
C ILE A 217 -7.29 3.87 29.48
N ASP A 218 -7.75 5.13 29.42
CA ASP A 218 -7.69 5.95 28.23
C ASP A 218 -6.25 6.17 27.76
N ASN A 219 -5.33 6.38 28.71
CA ASN A 219 -3.92 6.62 28.42
C ASN A 219 -3.10 5.32 28.21
N ALA A 220 -3.66 4.15 28.49
CA ALA A 220 -2.98 2.89 28.26
C ALA A 220 -2.76 2.64 26.76
N THR A 221 -1.56 2.21 26.39
CA THR A 221 -1.17 1.92 25.01
C THR A 221 -1.18 0.42 24.70
N THR A 222 -1.15 -0.45 25.70
CA THR A 222 -1.15 -1.90 25.55
C THR A 222 -2.33 -2.55 26.29
N ASN A 223 -2.73 -3.74 25.88
CA ASN A 223 -3.77 -4.53 26.56
C ASN A 223 -3.35 -4.87 28.02
N ALA A 224 -2.05 -5.09 28.25
CA ALA A 224 -1.52 -5.30 29.61
C ALA A 224 -1.74 -4.06 30.48
N ALA A 225 -1.37 -2.87 29.99
CA ALA A 225 -1.58 -1.61 30.70
C ALA A 225 -3.06 -1.31 30.94
N VAL A 226 -3.95 -1.62 29.98
CA VAL A 226 -5.43 -1.53 30.15
C VAL A 226 -5.90 -2.45 31.29
N THR A 227 -5.32 -3.66 31.38
CA THR A 227 -5.69 -4.62 32.44
C THR A 227 -5.20 -4.17 33.82
N GLU A 228 -4.04 -3.55 33.92
CA GLU A 228 -3.49 -3.02 35.18
C GLU A 228 -4.26 -1.78 35.66
N ALA A 229 -4.84 -1.01 34.74
CA ALA A 229 -5.57 0.23 35.02
C ALA A 229 -6.99 0.02 35.56
N LYS A 230 -7.57 -1.17 35.42
CA LYS A 230 -8.93 -1.47 35.90
C LYS A 230 -8.93 -2.12 37.28
#